data_02eaa3cc4262dd6fce2e2dab5260ed80
#
_entry.id   02eaa3cc4262dd6fce2e2dab5260ed80
#
_cell.length_a   1.000
_cell.length_b   1.000
_cell.length_c   1.000
_cell.angle_alpha   90.00
_cell.angle_beta   90.00
_cell.angle_gamma   90.00
#
_symmetry.space_group_name_H-M   'P 1'
#
loop_
_entity.id
_entity.type
_entity.pdbx_description
1 polymer ?
#
loop_
_entity_poly.entity_id
_entity_poly.type
_entity_poly.pdbx_seq_one_letter_code
_entity_poly.pdbx_strand_id
1 'polypeptide(L)'
;GTFSFSREDVEGKFLPEYMEKELLERNPFQSIDVAGVGSLIKMGISAGREVRANMEMGICGEHGGDPSSIKFCHGEGLTYVSASPHRIPIAIVAAAQAAIEQPKKVKKKNLLK
;
A
#
# COMPACT_ATOMS: atom_id res chain seq x y z
N GLY A 1 16.02 8.58 -0.61
CA GLY A 1 15.42 9.86 -0.50
C GLY A 1 16.04 10.80 0.51
N THR A 2 15.45 10.94 1.69
CA THR A 2 15.87 11.97 2.68
C THR A 2 17.34 11.87 3.09
N PHE A 3 17.88 10.68 3.18
CA PHE A 3 19.29 10.47 3.57
C PHE A 3 20.23 10.20 2.40
N SER A 4 19.74 10.29 1.16
CA SER A 4 20.54 10.05 -0.06
C SER A 4 21.20 8.66 -0.14
N PHE A 5 20.63 7.67 0.52
CA PHE A 5 21.05 6.27 0.36
C PHE A 5 20.33 5.62 -0.81
N SER A 6 21.06 4.86 -1.61
CA SER A 6 20.46 3.98 -2.60
C SER A 6 19.83 2.75 -1.92
N ARG A 7 18.87 2.10 -2.59
CA ARG A 7 18.31 0.85 -2.10
C ARG A 7 19.38 -0.23 -1.94
N GLU A 8 20.29 -0.34 -2.91
CA GLU A 8 21.38 -1.32 -2.88
C GLU A 8 22.30 -1.12 -1.68
N ASP A 9 22.64 0.16 -1.36
CA ASP A 9 23.45 0.47 -0.18
C ASP A 9 22.75 0.04 1.12
N VAL A 10 21.47 0.30 1.21
CA VAL A 10 20.67 -0.04 2.41
C VAL A 10 20.54 -1.55 2.56
N GLU A 11 20.08 -2.25 1.52
CA GLU A 11 19.87 -3.70 1.53
C GLU A 11 21.18 -4.49 1.62
N GLY A 12 22.29 -3.95 1.11
CA GLY A 12 23.60 -4.60 1.15
C GLY A 12 24.42 -4.34 2.41
N LYS A 13 24.15 -3.27 3.14
CA LYS A 13 25.00 -2.84 4.26
C LYS A 13 24.35 -3.00 5.63
N PHE A 14 23.31 -2.22 5.93
CA PHE A 14 22.79 -2.15 7.31
C PHE A 14 21.38 -2.71 7.51
N LEU A 15 20.56 -2.80 6.46
CA LEU A 15 19.21 -3.32 6.59
C LEU A 15 19.17 -4.78 7.10
N PRO A 16 20.06 -5.70 6.65
CA PRO A 16 20.11 -7.06 7.16
C PRO A 16 20.32 -7.09 8.68
N GLU A 17 21.23 -6.26 9.20
CA GLU A 17 21.49 -6.17 10.64
C GLU A 17 20.27 -5.63 11.42
N TYR A 18 19.54 -4.66 10.84
CA TYR A 18 18.33 -4.12 11.45
C TYR A 18 17.20 -5.15 11.50
N MET A 19 17.11 -5.99 10.47
CA MET A 19 16.14 -7.08 10.43
C MET A 19 16.50 -8.19 11.42
N GLU A 20 17.80 -8.57 11.50
CA GLU A 20 18.29 -9.57 12.44
C GLU A 20 18.08 -9.16 13.90
N LYS A 21 18.28 -7.89 14.19
CA LYS A 21 18.07 -7.32 15.54
C LYS A 21 16.60 -6.95 15.82
N GLU A 22 15.69 -7.29 14.91
CA GLU A 22 14.25 -6.99 15.03
C GLU A 22 13.95 -5.49 15.26
N LEU A 23 14.83 -4.59 14.79
CA LEU A 23 14.60 -3.15 14.84
C LEU A 23 13.56 -2.69 13.81
N LEU A 24 13.39 -3.47 12.75
CA LEU A 24 12.34 -3.32 11.76
C LEU A 24 11.56 -4.62 11.66
N GLU A 25 10.26 -4.54 11.72
CA GLU A 25 9.37 -5.69 11.61
C GLU A 25 9.42 -6.33 10.21
N ARG A 26 9.58 -5.51 9.19
CA ARG A 26 9.62 -5.92 7.77
C ARG A 26 10.58 -5.07 6.97
N ASN A 27 11.03 -5.61 5.85
CA ASN A 27 11.81 -4.85 4.87
C ASN A 27 10.94 -3.72 4.28
N PRO A 28 11.30 -2.43 4.53
CA PRO A 28 10.51 -1.28 4.09
C PRO A 28 10.49 -1.08 2.57
N PHE A 29 11.41 -1.74 1.83
CA PHE A 29 11.40 -1.73 0.37
C PHE A 29 10.43 -2.75 -0.23
N GLN A 30 9.94 -3.69 0.55
CA GLN A 30 9.01 -4.74 0.09
C GLN A 30 7.58 -4.50 0.58
N SER A 31 7.41 -4.16 1.84
CA SER A 31 6.11 -3.93 2.47
C SER A 31 5.97 -2.51 2.99
N ILE A 32 4.77 -1.94 2.88
CA ILE A 32 4.47 -0.61 3.42
C ILE A 32 4.55 -0.64 4.95
N ASP A 33 5.26 0.32 5.52
CA ASP A 33 5.11 0.70 6.92
C ASP A 33 3.74 1.37 7.10
N VAL A 34 2.78 0.59 7.57
CA VAL A 34 1.39 1.04 7.71
C VAL A 34 1.24 2.13 8.77
N ALA A 35 2.03 2.09 9.83
CA ALA A 35 1.95 3.07 10.92
C ALA A 35 2.51 4.44 10.51
N GLY A 36 3.68 4.45 9.89
CA GLY A 36 4.36 5.67 9.44
C GLY A 36 3.91 6.11 8.05
N VAL A 37 4.41 5.46 7.02
CA VAL A 37 4.12 5.80 5.62
C VAL A 37 2.64 5.66 5.30
N GLY A 38 1.96 4.67 5.87
CA GLY A 38 0.52 4.48 5.71
C GLY A 38 -0.28 5.69 6.20
N SER A 39 0.14 6.34 7.27
CA SER A 39 -0.50 7.57 7.77
C SER A 39 -0.38 8.72 6.77
N LEU A 40 0.78 8.87 6.12
CA LEU A 40 0.98 9.88 5.06
C LEU A 40 0.13 9.57 3.83
N ILE A 41 0.02 8.29 3.44
CA ILE A 41 -0.86 7.85 2.35
C ILE A 41 -2.31 8.23 2.65
N LYS A 42 -2.80 7.98 3.87
CA LYS A 42 -4.16 8.36 4.30
C LYS A 42 -4.41 9.86 4.18
N MET A 43 -3.46 10.67 4.65
CA MET A 43 -3.53 12.12 4.53
C MET A 43 -3.63 12.57 3.07
N GLY A 44 -2.77 12.01 2.20
CA GLY A 44 -2.79 12.30 0.77
C GLY A 44 -4.11 11.92 0.10
N ILE A 45 -4.66 10.74 0.43
CA ILE A 45 -5.94 10.28 -0.09
C ILE A 45 -7.07 11.21 0.35
N SER A 46 -7.11 11.58 1.63
CA SER A 46 -8.14 12.48 2.17
C SER A 46 -8.11 13.84 1.45
N ALA A 47 -6.94 14.47 1.43
CA ALA A 47 -6.76 15.77 0.80
C ALA A 47 -7.09 15.75 -0.71
N GLY A 48 -6.68 14.70 -1.43
CA GLY A 48 -7.00 14.54 -2.84
C GLY A 48 -8.52 14.43 -3.09
N ARG A 49 -9.23 13.68 -2.25
CA ARG A 49 -10.68 13.49 -2.37
C ARG A 49 -11.51 14.69 -1.93
N GLU A 50 -10.98 15.53 -1.07
CA GLU A 50 -11.60 16.80 -0.74
C GLU A 50 -11.67 17.72 -1.96
N VAL A 51 -10.64 17.70 -2.82
CA VAL A 51 -10.60 18.48 -4.06
C VAL A 51 -11.40 17.81 -5.18
N ARG A 52 -11.27 16.49 -5.32
CA ARG A 52 -11.97 15.70 -6.33
C ARG A 52 -12.40 14.35 -5.74
N ALA A 53 -13.67 14.21 -5.45
CA ALA A 53 -14.23 13.01 -4.79
C ALA A 53 -13.97 11.69 -5.54
N ASN A 54 -13.87 11.72 -6.86
CA ASN A 54 -13.60 10.58 -7.72
C ASN A 54 -12.18 10.56 -8.29
N MET A 55 -11.22 11.21 -7.61
CA MET A 55 -9.81 11.18 -8.02
C MET A 55 -9.30 9.74 -8.04
N GLU A 56 -8.70 9.35 -9.15
CA GLU A 56 -7.97 8.09 -9.24
C GLU A 56 -6.63 8.21 -8.52
N MET A 57 -6.40 7.32 -7.59
CA MET A 57 -5.18 7.28 -6.78
C MET A 57 -4.67 5.86 -6.68
N GLY A 58 -3.38 5.70 -6.80
CA GLY A 58 -2.75 4.40 -6.73
C GLY A 58 -1.31 4.47 -6.27
N ILE A 59 -0.69 3.32 -6.13
CA ILE A 59 0.73 3.19 -5.87
C ILE A 59 1.42 2.40 -6.98
N CYS A 60 2.71 2.63 -7.12
CA CYS A 60 3.60 1.85 -7.99
C CYS A 60 4.89 1.51 -7.23
N GLY A 61 5.66 0.59 -7.77
CA GLY A 61 6.87 0.06 -7.15
C GLY A 61 6.64 -1.31 -6.52
N GLU A 62 7.60 -1.78 -5.75
CA GLU A 62 7.59 -3.14 -5.18
C GLU A 62 6.38 -3.41 -4.28
N HIS A 63 5.90 -2.40 -3.57
CA HIS A 63 4.73 -2.50 -2.69
C HIS A 63 3.44 -2.86 -3.44
N GLY A 64 3.35 -2.52 -4.74
CA GLY A 64 2.22 -2.91 -5.58
C GLY A 64 2.13 -4.41 -5.86
N GLY A 65 3.20 -5.15 -5.61
CA GLY A 65 3.27 -6.62 -5.71
C GLY A 65 3.26 -7.35 -4.36
N ASP A 66 3.25 -6.62 -3.24
CA ASP A 66 3.22 -7.19 -1.90
C ASP A 66 1.78 -7.36 -1.40
N PRO A 67 1.36 -8.60 -1.03
CA PRO A 67 -0.02 -8.86 -0.59
C PRO A 67 -0.50 -8.01 0.58
N SER A 68 0.35 -7.76 1.58
CA SER A 68 -0.04 -6.97 2.75
C SER A 68 -0.25 -5.51 2.40
N SER A 69 0.62 -4.97 1.56
CA SER A 69 0.51 -3.61 1.04
C SER A 69 -0.74 -3.42 0.16
N ILE A 70 -1.06 -4.42 -0.67
CA ILE A 70 -2.28 -4.42 -1.50
C ILE A 70 -3.54 -4.41 -0.63
N LYS A 71 -3.58 -5.24 0.42
CA LYS A 71 -4.71 -5.26 1.37
C LYS A 71 -4.87 -3.91 2.08
N PHE A 72 -3.78 -3.30 2.51
CA PHE A 72 -3.79 -1.95 3.05
C PHE A 72 -4.34 -0.94 2.05
N CYS A 73 -3.81 -0.92 0.82
CA CYS A 73 -4.27 -0.02 -0.25
C CYS A 73 -5.77 -0.18 -0.55
N HIS A 74 -6.27 -1.42 -0.55
CA HIS A 74 -7.69 -1.70 -0.70
C HIS A 74 -8.51 -1.08 0.44
N GLY A 75 -8.08 -1.25 1.69
CA GLY A 75 -8.74 -0.69 2.87
C GLY A 75 -8.82 0.83 2.85
N GLU A 76 -7.78 1.50 2.37
CA GLU A 76 -7.73 2.96 2.20
C GLU A 76 -8.47 3.44 0.93
N GLY A 77 -8.96 2.51 0.13
CA GLY A 77 -9.77 2.80 -1.05
C GLY A 77 -8.98 3.36 -2.23
N LEU A 78 -7.71 3.00 -2.38
CA LEU A 78 -6.98 3.30 -3.60
C LEU A 78 -7.68 2.65 -4.80
N THR A 79 -7.51 3.28 -5.97
CA THR A 79 -8.21 2.87 -7.19
C THR A 79 -7.48 1.74 -7.89
N TYR A 80 -6.15 1.76 -7.83
CA TYR A 80 -5.29 0.76 -8.47
C TYR A 80 -3.96 0.59 -7.73
N VAL A 81 -3.28 -0.51 -8.03
CA VAL A 81 -1.87 -0.73 -7.74
C VAL A 81 -1.16 -1.13 -9.04
N SER A 82 0.08 -0.69 -9.21
CA SER A 82 0.95 -1.15 -10.31
C SER A 82 1.95 -2.15 -9.76
N ALA A 83 2.11 -3.26 -10.44
CA ALA A 83 3.06 -4.30 -10.10
C ALA A 83 3.89 -4.70 -11.32
N SER A 84 5.09 -5.23 -11.08
CA SER A 84 5.88 -5.84 -12.16
C SER A 84 5.14 -7.05 -12.75
N PRO A 85 5.31 -7.34 -14.05
CA PRO A 85 4.51 -8.35 -14.76
C PRO A 85 4.46 -9.71 -14.07
N HIS A 86 5.58 -10.19 -13.54
CA HIS A 86 5.66 -11.49 -12.85
C HIS A 86 4.95 -11.50 -11.48
N ARG A 87 4.63 -10.34 -10.90
CA ARG A 87 3.89 -10.20 -9.64
C ARG A 87 2.39 -9.96 -9.84
N ILE A 88 1.95 -9.70 -11.06
CA ILE A 88 0.52 -9.46 -11.36
C ILE A 88 -0.39 -10.60 -10.86
N PRO A 89 -0.08 -11.90 -11.08
CA PRO A 89 -0.92 -12.98 -10.57
C PRO A 89 -1.10 -12.94 -9.05
N ILE A 90 -0.02 -12.67 -8.32
CA ILE A 90 -0.04 -12.52 -6.85
C ILE A 90 -0.88 -11.31 -6.46
N ALA A 91 -0.72 -10.19 -7.16
CA ALA A 91 -1.46 -8.96 -6.89
C ALA A 91 -2.98 -9.15 -7.10
N ILE A 92 -3.38 -9.87 -8.14
CA ILE A 92 -4.80 -10.19 -8.41
C ILE A 92 -5.38 -11.03 -7.27
N VAL A 93 -4.68 -12.07 -6.82
CA VAL A 93 -5.13 -12.91 -5.72
C VAL A 93 -5.24 -12.11 -4.43
N ALA A 94 -4.23 -11.29 -4.10
CA ALA A 94 -4.24 -10.44 -2.91
C ALA A 94 -5.39 -9.42 -2.93
N ALA A 95 -5.65 -8.80 -4.09
CA ALA A 95 -6.77 -7.88 -4.26
C ALA A 95 -8.14 -8.58 -4.10
N ALA A 96 -8.29 -9.80 -4.63
CA ALA A 96 -9.50 -10.60 -4.46
C ALA A 96 -9.72 -10.97 -2.99
N GLN A 97 -8.67 -11.40 -2.28
CA GLN A 97 -8.72 -11.66 -0.85
C GLN A 97 -9.13 -10.41 -0.06
N ALA A 98 -8.50 -9.27 -0.35
CA ALA A 98 -8.85 -8.01 0.31
C ALA A 98 -10.31 -7.62 0.09
N ALA A 99 -10.85 -7.85 -1.10
CA ALA A 99 -12.26 -7.57 -1.41
C ALA A 99 -13.24 -8.48 -0.63
N ILE A 100 -12.83 -9.71 -0.35
CA ILE A 100 -13.64 -10.67 0.46
C ILE A 100 -13.54 -10.33 1.95
N GLU A 101 -12.31 -10.06 2.44
CA GLU A 101 -12.04 -9.77 3.85
C GLU A 101 -12.59 -8.40 4.29
N GLN A 102 -12.57 -7.44 3.38
CA GLN A 102 -12.96 -6.05 3.63
C GLN A 102 -14.01 -5.59 2.62
N PRO A 103 -15.19 -6.18 2.60
CA PRO A 103 -16.22 -5.79 1.64
C PRO A 103 -16.51 -4.30 1.79
N LYS A 104 -16.45 -3.55 0.70
CA LYS A 104 -16.83 -2.13 0.69
C LYS A 104 -18.21 -2.01 1.28
N LYS A 105 -18.37 -1.24 2.36
CA LYS A 105 -19.69 -0.90 2.91
C LYS A 105 -20.49 -0.27 1.77
N VAL A 106 -21.43 -1.01 1.22
CA VAL A 106 -22.36 -0.49 0.23
C VAL A 106 -23.13 0.64 0.93
N LYS A 107 -22.89 1.88 0.51
CA LYS A 107 -23.71 3.00 0.94
C LYS A 107 -25.15 2.61 0.53
N LYS A 108 -25.99 2.21 1.48
CA LYS A 108 -27.42 2.09 1.23
C LYS A 108 -27.84 3.44 0.66
N LYS A 109 -28.11 3.48 -0.65
CA LYS A 109 -28.87 4.59 -1.22
C LYS A 109 -30.17 4.60 -0.43
N ASN A 110 -30.42 5.70 0.29
CA ASN A 110 -31.73 5.95 0.87
C ASN A 110 -32.76 5.92 -0.27
N LEU A 111 -33.34 4.75 -0.48
CA LEU A 111 -34.56 4.57 -1.24
C LEU A 111 -35.69 4.84 -0.25
N LEU A 112 -35.88 6.10 0.07
CA LEU A 112 -37.12 6.62 0.67
C LEU A 112 -37.39 7.96 -0.01
N LYS A 113 -38.18 7.90 -1.06
CA LYS A 113 -39.17 8.89 -1.44
C LYS A 113 -40.34 8.16 -2.03
#